data_f489f608f81b277f0461cbd2476950a2
#
_entry.id   f489f608f81b277f0461cbd2476950a2
#
_cell.length_a   1.000
_cell.length_b   1.000
_cell.length_c   1.000
_cell.angle_alpha   90.00
_cell.angle_beta   90.00
_cell.angle_gamma   90.00
#
_symmetry.space_group_name_H-M   'P 1'
#
loop_
_entity.id
_entity.type
_entity.pdbx_description
1 polymer ?
#
loop_
_entity_poly.entity_id
_entity_poly.type
_entity_poly.pdbx_seq_one_letter_code
_entity_poly.pdbx_strand_id
1 'polypeptide(L)'
;MNHKYFKDESFETRISCPLCQNELIMTWQRDNIPYFGEIMYITAKCPCSFRFADTMILSSKEPMRYELSVENSEDLDARVIRSTSGTIRIPEMGIVVEPGTISDSYVTNIEGVLQRVQNVLMTASRWVQEDEEKFARSQELLCMLNEVIEGKRTITVVIEDPLGNSAIISKKAVATKLSKEEAEKLNTGMIVFDVNKSELEHDVSDNVKPLGGD
;
A
#
# COMPACT_ATOMS: atom_id res chain seq x y z
N MET A 1 22.92 -20.11 -14.12
CA MET A 1 22.21 -20.02 -12.83
C MET A 1 20.89 -20.74 -12.98
N ASN A 2 20.74 -21.91 -12.35
CA ASN A 2 19.54 -22.73 -12.47
C ASN A 2 18.41 -22.11 -11.65
N HIS A 3 17.45 -21.50 -12.32
CA HIS A 3 16.14 -21.25 -11.72
C HIS A 3 15.48 -22.62 -11.50
N LYS A 4 15.51 -23.13 -10.28
CA LYS A 4 14.57 -24.15 -9.84
C LYS A 4 13.19 -23.48 -9.80
N TYR A 5 12.41 -23.72 -10.85
CA TYR A 5 10.97 -23.45 -10.82
C TYR A 5 10.41 -24.32 -9.70
N PHE A 6 9.87 -23.68 -8.67
CA PHE A 6 9.03 -24.35 -7.70
C PHE A 6 7.84 -24.92 -8.47
N LYS A 7 7.51 -26.20 -8.22
CA LYS A 7 6.31 -26.83 -8.74
C LYS A 7 5.12 -25.91 -8.42
N ASP A 8 4.32 -25.58 -9.44
CA ASP A 8 3.08 -24.83 -9.31
C ASP A 8 2.18 -25.48 -8.24
N GLU A 9 2.28 -25.00 -6.99
CA GLU A 9 1.32 -25.34 -5.95
C GLU A 9 0.12 -24.41 -6.14
N SER A 10 -0.75 -24.81 -7.07
CA SER A 10 -2.06 -24.19 -7.21
C SER A 10 -3.13 -25.05 -6.59
N PHE A 11 -4.09 -24.45 -5.93
CA PHE A 11 -5.29 -25.11 -5.43
C PHE A 11 -6.52 -24.27 -5.76
N GLU A 12 -7.67 -24.91 -5.74
CA GLU A 12 -8.94 -24.28 -6.02
C GLU A 12 -9.87 -24.32 -4.82
N THR A 13 -10.60 -23.24 -4.62
CA THR A 13 -11.70 -23.16 -3.67
C THR A 13 -12.99 -22.79 -4.38
N ARG A 14 -14.12 -23.21 -3.84
CA ARG A 14 -15.44 -22.93 -4.38
C ARG A 14 -16.20 -22.01 -3.45
N ILE A 15 -16.71 -20.92 -3.99
CA ILE A 15 -17.51 -19.93 -3.26
C ILE A 15 -18.73 -19.56 -4.09
N SER A 16 -19.67 -18.81 -3.51
CA SER A 16 -20.76 -18.21 -4.27
C SER A 16 -20.33 -16.91 -4.92
N CYS A 17 -20.66 -16.72 -6.19
CA CYS A 17 -20.42 -15.47 -6.90
C CYS A 17 -21.21 -14.32 -6.25
N PRO A 18 -20.59 -13.19 -5.90
CA PRO A 18 -21.28 -12.09 -5.25
C PRO A 18 -22.32 -11.39 -6.13
N LEU A 19 -22.24 -11.55 -7.47
CA LEU A 19 -23.21 -10.94 -8.39
C LEU A 19 -24.38 -11.84 -8.75
N CYS A 20 -24.13 -13.13 -9.03
CA CYS A 20 -25.18 -14.02 -9.53
C CYS A 20 -25.45 -15.23 -8.63
N GLN A 21 -24.70 -15.37 -7.53
CA GLN A 21 -24.77 -16.44 -6.54
C GLN A 21 -24.50 -17.87 -7.08
N ASN A 22 -24.17 -18.02 -8.35
CA ASN A 22 -23.72 -19.29 -8.89
C ASN A 22 -22.36 -19.68 -8.31
N GLU A 23 -22.01 -20.95 -8.43
CA GLU A 23 -20.70 -21.45 -8.04
C GLU A 23 -19.59 -20.70 -8.78
N LEU A 24 -18.57 -20.21 -8.03
CA LEU A 24 -17.41 -19.50 -8.51
C LEU A 24 -16.17 -20.25 -8.02
N ILE A 25 -15.30 -20.62 -8.96
CA ILE A 25 -14.01 -21.24 -8.64
C ILE A 25 -12.98 -20.12 -8.46
N MET A 26 -12.36 -20.10 -7.30
CA MET A 26 -11.18 -19.27 -7.00
C MET A 26 -9.93 -20.15 -7.14
N THR A 27 -9.01 -19.71 -7.97
CA THR A 27 -7.70 -20.34 -8.14
C THR A 27 -6.68 -19.57 -7.31
N TRP A 28 -5.92 -20.32 -6.50
CA TRP A 28 -4.84 -19.84 -5.64
C TRP A 28 -3.54 -20.38 -6.20
N GLN A 29 -2.61 -19.50 -6.53
CA GLN A 29 -1.33 -19.87 -7.12
C GLN A 29 -0.20 -19.21 -6.33
N ARG A 30 0.71 -20.05 -5.77
CA ARG A 30 1.90 -19.57 -5.07
C ARG A 30 3.01 -19.31 -6.07
N ASP A 31 3.71 -18.20 -5.88
CA ASP A 31 4.90 -17.86 -6.67
C ASP A 31 5.94 -17.15 -5.79
N ASN A 32 7.16 -17.00 -6.30
CA ASN A 32 8.20 -16.25 -5.63
C ASN A 32 8.75 -15.20 -6.59
N ILE A 33 8.47 -13.94 -6.29
CA ILE A 33 8.89 -12.83 -7.13
C ILE A 33 10.00 -12.00 -6.46
N PRO A 34 10.91 -11.43 -7.27
CA PRO A 34 11.98 -10.59 -6.75
C PRO A 34 11.41 -9.46 -5.86
N TYR A 35 12.12 -9.16 -4.77
CA TYR A 35 11.84 -8.15 -3.76
C TYR A 35 10.67 -8.46 -2.81
N PHE A 36 9.54 -8.98 -3.30
CA PHE A 36 8.39 -9.32 -2.47
C PHE A 36 8.48 -10.72 -1.83
N GLY A 37 9.31 -11.62 -2.41
CA GLY A 37 9.44 -12.99 -1.93
C GLY A 37 8.24 -13.86 -2.33
N GLU A 38 7.77 -14.70 -1.41
CA GLU A 38 6.61 -15.57 -1.65
C GLU A 38 5.33 -14.76 -1.70
N ILE A 39 4.57 -14.98 -2.75
CA ILE A 39 3.26 -14.35 -2.98
C ILE A 39 2.22 -15.41 -3.31
N MET A 40 0.96 -15.05 -3.15
CA MET A 40 -0.20 -15.82 -3.55
C MET A 40 -1.04 -15.00 -4.52
N TYR A 41 -1.16 -15.43 -5.75
CA TYR A 41 -2.14 -14.91 -6.69
C TYR A 41 -3.48 -15.56 -6.43
N ILE A 42 -4.52 -14.75 -6.38
CA ILE A 42 -5.89 -15.18 -6.17
C ILE A 42 -6.69 -14.69 -7.38
N THR A 43 -7.26 -15.60 -8.14
CA THR A 43 -8.06 -15.23 -9.32
C THR A 43 -9.38 -15.96 -9.35
N ALA A 44 -10.42 -15.30 -9.83
CA ALA A 44 -11.70 -15.93 -10.09
C ALA A 44 -12.40 -15.32 -11.29
N LYS A 45 -13.15 -16.14 -12.04
CA LYS A 45 -13.96 -15.72 -13.19
C LYS A 45 -15.30 -16.43 -13.14
N CYS A 46 -16.37 -15.64 -13.30
CA CYS A 46 -17.73 -16.15 -13.38
C CYS A 46 -18.32 -15.95 -14.78
N PRO A 47 -19.20 -16.86 -15.26
CA PRO A 47 -19.92 -16.68 -16.52
C PRO A 47 -20.76 -15.39 -16.58
N CYS A 48 -21.19 -14.83 -15.44
CA CYS A 48 -21.89 -13.55 -15.33
C CYS A 48 -21.00 -12.31 -15.57
N SER A 49 -19.76 -12.49 -16.02
CA SER A 49 -18.73 -11.46 -16.23
C SER A 49 -18.06 -10.95 -14.95
N PHE A 50 -18.40 -11.46 -13.76
CA PHE A 50 -17.63 -11.16 -12.56
C PHE A 50 -16.19 -11.67 -12.70
N ARG A 51 -15.24 -10.80 -12.36
CA ARG A 51 -13.82 -11.14 -12.31
C ARG A 51 -13.21 -10.60 -11.01
N PHE A 52 -12.39 -11.41 -10.40
CA PHE A 52 -11.59 -11.04 -9.23
C PHE A 52 -10.15 -11.40 -9.48
N ALA A 53 -9.23 -10.52 -9.11
CA ALA A 53 -7.81 -10.79 -9.08
C ALA A 53 -7.20 -10.02 -7.91
N ASP A 54 -6.40 -10.70 -7.11
CA ASP A 54 -5.70 -10.12 -5.98
C ASP A 54 -4.33 -10.78 -5.81
N THR A 55 -3.42 -10.12 -5.08
CA THR A 55 -2.08 -10.64 -4.80
C THR A 55 -1.75 -10.41 -3.34
N MET A 56 -1.49 -11.50 -2.64
CA MET A 56 -1.15 -11.50 -1.23
C MET A 56 0.34 -11.81 -1.04
N ILE A 57 1.08 -10.96 -0.33
CA ILE A 57 2.48 -11.21 0.04
C ILE A 57 2.47 -12.13 1.26
N LEU A 58 3.11 -13.30 1.15
CA LEU A 58 3.15 -14.32 2.20
C LEU A 58 4.41 -14.23 3.07
N SER A 59 5.50 -13.70 2.51
CA SER A 59 6.77 -13.59 3.23
C SER A 59 6.87 -12.26 3.98
N SER A 60 7.39 -12.32 5.19
CA SER A 60 7.89 -11.14 5.90
C SER A 60 9.41 -11.23 6.01
N LYS A 61 10.06 -10.07 5.94
CA LYS A 61 11.50 -9.90 6.13
C LYS A 61 11.74 -9.07 7.38
N GLU A 62 13.02 -8.77 7.65
CA GLU A 62 13.35 -7.86 8.73
C GLU A 62 12.77 -6.46 8.44
N PRO A 63 12.21 -5.77 9.47
CA PRO A 63 11.72 -4.41 9.32
C PRO A 63 12.82 -3.47 8.82
N MET A 64 12.53 -2.69 7.79
CA MET A 64 13.51 -1.86 7.10
C MET A 64 13.02 -0.43 6.88
N ARG A 65 13.97 0.50 6.94
CA ARG A 65 13.86 1.89 6.50
C ARG A 65 14.83 2.13 5.35
N TYR A 66 14.35 2.78 4.30
CA TYR A 66 15.14 3.27 3.18
C TYR A 66 14.99 4.78 3.10
N GLU A 67 16.11 5.48 2.94
CA GLU A 67 16.15 6.94 2.79
C GLU A 67 16.92 7.29 1.54
N LEU A 68 16.39 8.21 0.73
CA LEU A 68 17.05 8.75 -0.45
C LEU A 68 16.90 10.27 -0.48
N SER A 69 18.02 10.99 -0.52
CA SER A 69 18.03 12.41 -0.87
C SER A 69 17.86 12.55 -2.39
N VAL A 70 16.81 13.23 -2.80
CA VAL A 70 16.49 13.54 -4.20
C VAL A 70 16.98 14.92 -4.50
N GLU A 71 18.13 15.02 -5.17
CA GLU A 71 18.85 16.29 -5.43
C GLU A 71 18.80 16.73 -6.89
N ASN A 72 18.57 15.79 -7.80
CA ASN A 72 18.59 16.02 -9.23
C ASN A 72 17.64 15.05 -9.96
N SER A 73 17.49 15.26 -11.27
CA SER A 73 16.61 14.45 -12.12
C SER A 73 17.00 12.98 -12.19
N GLU A 74 18.28 12.63 -12.04
CA GLU A 74 18.72 11.22 -12.06
C GLU A 74 18.20 10.46 -10.82
N ASP A 75 18.03 11.14 -9.69
CA ASP A 75 17.51 10.54 -8.47
C ASP A 75 16.02 10.22 -8.59
N LEU A 76 15.29 10.92 -9.48
CA LEU A 76 13.88 10.64 -9.79
C LEU A 76 13.67 9.26 -10.45
N ASP A 77 14.68 8.75 -11.14
CA ASP A 77 14.63 7.43 -11.78
C ASP A 77 14.89 6.27 -10.82
N ALA A 78 15.32 6.56 -9.58
CA ALA A 78 15.56 5.52 -8.58
C ALA A 78 14.31 4.67 -8.37
N ARG A 79 14.48 3.34 -8.52
CA ARG A 79 13.35 2.41 -8.44
C ARG A 79 12.84 2.29 -7.01
N VAL A 80 11.54 2.37 -6.88
CA VAL A 80 10.80 2.21 -5.63
C VAL A 80 9.92 0.98 -5.69
N ILE A 81 10.03 0.16 -4.67
CA ILE A 81 9.17 -0.98 -4.41
C ILE A 81 8.44 -0.65 -3.11
N ARG A 82 7.11 -0.52 -3.17
CA ARG A 82 6.27 -0.34 -2.00
C ARG A 82 5.36 -1.54 -1.83
N SER A 83 5.45 -2.19 -0.69
CA SER A 83 4.53 -3.26 -0.29
C SER A 83 3.24 -2.70 0.28
N THR A 84 2.28 -3.57 0.58
CA THR A 84 1.01 -3.20 1.24
C THR A 84 1.19 -2.61 2.63
N SER A 85 2.34 -2.84 3.30
CA SER A 85 2.68 -2.35 4.65
C SER A 85 3.66 -1.15 4.65
N GLY A 86 4.11 -0.71 3.47
CA GLY A 86 5.09 0.36 3.35
C GLY A 86 4.50 1.75 3.63
N THR A 87 5.08 2.49 4.57
CA THR A 87 4.81 3.90 4.82
C THR A 87 5.81 4.76 4.08
N ILE A 88 5.35 5.79 3.36
CA ILE A 88 6.20 6.77 2.67
C ILE A 88 6.15 8.09 3.43
N ARG A 89 7.32 8.73 3.62
CA ARG A 89 7.43 10.05 4.23
C ARG A 89 8.26 10.98 3.36
N ILE A 90 7.87 12.25 3.35
CA ILE A 90 8.64 13.36 2.79
C ILE A 90 8.73 14.42 3.90
N PRO A 91 9.78 14.34 4.76
CA PRO A 91 9.85 15.14 5.99
C PRO A 91 9.79 16.66 5.74
N GLU A 92 10.48 17.16 4.70
CA GLU A 92 10.54 18.58 4.38
C GLU A 92 9.18 19.20 4.02
N MET A 93 8.24 18.35 3.62
CA MET A 93 6.87 18.75 3.28
C MET A 93 5.86 18.38 4.36
N GLY A 94 6.26 17.62 5.38
CA GLY A 94 5.35 17.06 6.40
C GLY A 94 4.37 16.04 5.82
N ILE A 95 4.71 15.40 4.69
CA ILE A 95 3.85 14.42 4.02
C ILE A 95 4.13 13.02 4.58
N VAL A 96 3.05 12.33 4.94
CA VAL A 96 3.07 10.92 5.35
C VAL A 96 1.96 10.18 4.60
N VAL A 97 2.33 9.10 3.91
CA VAL A 97 1.41 8.20 3.21
C VAL A 97 1.48 6.84 3.90
N GLU A 98 0.53 6.60 4.78
CA GLU A 98 0.40 5.32 5.48
C GLU A 98 -0.39 4.29 4.67
N PRO A 99 -0.14 3.00 4.88
CA PRO A 99 -0.94 1.97 4.28
C PRO A 99 -2.35 1.95 4.88
N GLY A 100 -3.37 1.94 4.02
CA GLY A 100 -4.76 1.69 4.40
C GLY A 100 -5.11 0.20 4.28
N THR A 101 -6.34 -0.15 4.66
CA THR A 101 -6.87 -1.54 4.60
C THR A 101 -6.92 -2.11 3.17
N ILE A 102 -6.96 -1.24 2.15
CA ILE A 102 -6.98 -1.62 0.71
C ILE A 102 -5.75 -0.99 0.05
N SER A 103 -4.58 -1.26 0.60
CA SER A 103 -3.32 -0.72 0.08
C SER A 103 -2.71 -1.69 -0.92
N ASP A 104 -2.50 -1.25 -2.15
CA ASP A 104 -1.83 -2.05 -3.19
C ASP A 104 -0.31 -1.96 -3.07
N SER A 105 0.35 -3.09 -3.36
CA SER A 105 1.80 -3.07 -3.63
C SER A 105 2.05 -2.60 -5.06
N TYR A 106 3.14 -1.87 -5.24
CA TYR A 106 3.54 -1.44 -6.57
C TYR A 106 5.04 -1.28 -6.72
N VAL A 107 5.49 -1.34 -7.97
CA VAL A 107 6.86 -1.00 -8.39
C VAL A 107 6.79 0.23 -9.28
N THR A 108 7.57 1.26 -8.95
CA THR A 108 7.65 2.53 -9.67
C THR A 108 9.06 3.12 -9.53
N ASN A 109 9.24 4.41 -9.78
CA ASN A 109 10.42 5.19 -9.45
C ASN A 109 10.03 6.34 -8.49
N ILE A 110 11.00 7.14 -8.05
CA ILE A 110 10.75 8.29 -7.16
C ILE A 110 9.76 9.26 -7.81
N GLU A 111 9.92 9.58 -9.11
CA GLU A 111 8.98 10.46 -9.82
C GLU A 111 7.54 9.95 -9.71
N GLY A 112 7.32 8.65 -9.97
CA GLY A 112 6.00 8.06 -9.87
C GLY A 112 5.43 8.05 -8.45
N VAL A 113 6.27 8.00 -7.41
CA VAL A 113 5.84 8.22 -6.01
C VAL A 113 5.36 9.66 -5.83
N LEU A 114 6.14 10.65 -6.29
CA LEU A 114 5.77 12.07 -6.18
C LEU A 114 4.49 12.39 -6.94
N GLN A 115 4.31 11.83 -8.14
CA GLN A 115 3.07 11.97 -8.93
C GLN A 115 1.85 11.40 -8.20
N ARG A 116 1.99 10.26 -7.51
CA ARG A 116 0.91 9.68 -6.68
C ARG A 116 0.55 10.59 -5.52
N VAL A 117 1.54 11.12 -4.82
CA VAL A 117 1.35 12.11 -3.74
C VAL A 117 0.65 13.36 -4.29
N GLN A 118 1.07 13.85 -5.44
CA GLN A 118 0.48 15.01 -6.11
C GLN A 118 -1.00 14.78 -6.44
N ASN A 119 -1.36 13.62 -6.97
CA ASN A 119 -2.75 13.26 -7.27
C ASN A 119 -3.63 13.22 -6.01
N VAL A 120 -3.10 12.70 -4.89
CA VAL A 120 -3.81 12.71 -3.61
C VAL A 120 -4.00 14.14 -3.10
N LEU A 121 -2.95 14.97 -3.15
CA LEU A 121 -3.03 16.38 -2.76
C LEU A 121 -4.02 17.16 -3.62
N MET A 122 -4.03 16.96 -4.94
CA MET A 122 -4.99 17.59 -5.85
C MET A 122 -6.44 17.19 -5.51
N THR A 123 -6.66 15.95 -5.10
CA THR A 123 -7.97 15.48 -4.67
C THR A 123 -8.35 16.09 -3.32
N ALA A 124 -7.45 16.08 -2.35
CA ALA A 124 -7.66 16.65 -1.02
C ALA A 124 -7.90 18.16 -1.08
N SER A 125 -7.19 18.88 -1.96
CA SER A 125 -7.35 20.31 -2.13
C SER A 125 -8.78 20.72 -2.57
N ARG A 126 -9.46 19.85 -3.34
CA ARG A 126 -10.87 20.08 -3.73
C ARG A 126 -11.82 19.98 -2.54
N TRP A 127 -11.51 19.17 -1.54
CA TRP A 127 -12.36 19.01 -0.36
C TRP A 127 -12.22 20.15 0.63
N VAL A 128 -11.09 20.86 0.60
CA VAL A 128 -10.78 21.95 1.52
C VAL A 128 -10.88 23.34 0.90
N GLN A 129 -11.54 23.49 -0.26
CA GLN A 129 -11.66 24.76 -0.99
C GLN A 129 -12.29 25.90 -0.16
N GLU A 130 -13.18 25.56 0.77
CA GLU A 130 -13.84 26.52 1.64
C GLU A 130 -12.99 26.94 2.85
N ASP A 131 -11.89 26.22 3.13
CA ASP A 131 -10.93 26.52 4.19
C ASP A 131 -9.68 27.15 3.55
N GLU A 132 -9.61 28.48 3.58
CA GLU A 132 -8.54 29.24 2.89
C GLU A 132 -7.15 28.83 3.33
N GLU A 133 -6.93 28.54 4.62
CA GLU A 133 -5.62 28.17 5.16
C GLU A 133 -5.19 26.79 4.63
N LYS A 134 -6.07 25.78 4.72
CA LYS A 134 -5.78 24.45 4.22
C LYS A 134 -5.65 24.40 2.71
N PHE A 135 -6.46 25.19 2.00
CA PHE A 135 -6.37 25.31 0.55
C PHE A 135 -5.03 25.92 0.14
N ALA A 136 -4.63 27.06 0.75
CA ALA A 136 -3.34 27.69 0.50
C ALA A 136 -2.18 26.73 0.78
N ARG A 137 -2.22 25.99 1.90
CA ARG A 137 -1.20 24.99 2.21
C ARG A 137 -1.14 23.87 1.19
N SER A 138 -2.27 23.39 0.67
CA SER A 138 -2.30 22.37 -0.38
C SER A 138 -1.67 22.85 -1.68
N GLN A 139 -1.91 24.10 -2.06
CA GLN A 139 -1.30 24.72 -3.26
C GLN A 139 0.21 24.89 -3.10
N GLU A 140 0.67 25.31 -1.90
CA GLU A 140 2.10 25.39 -1.59
C GLU A 140 2.79 24.02 -1.76
N LEU A 141 2.22 22.95 -1.20
CA LEU A 141 2.75 21.59 -1.30
C LEU A 141 2.79 21.11 -2.76
N LEU A 142 1.77 21.41 -3.57
CA LEU A 142 1.76 21.09 -5.00
C LEU A 142 2.87 21.84 -5.76
N CYS A 143 3.09 23.12 -5.43
CA CYS A 143 4.19 23.90 -6.00
C CYS A 143 5.56 23.29 -5.63
N MET A 144 5.76 22.94 -4.35
CA MET A 144 7.00 22.32 -3.88
C MET A 144 7.27 20.98 -4.58
N LEU A 145 6.24 20.13 -4.78
CA LEU A 145 6.39 18.86 -5.51
C LEU A 145 6.79 19.08 -6.96
N ASN A 146 6.22 20.10 -7.65
CA ASN A 146 6.62 20.45 -9.00
C ASN A 146 8.08 20.90 -9.05
N GLU A 147 8.52 21.74 -8.10
CA GLU A 147 9.92 22.18 -8.01
C GLU A 147 10.90 21.00 -7.86
N VAL A 148 10.49 19.95 -7.09
CA VAL A 148 11.31 18.73 -6.97
C VAL A 148 11.40 17.99 -8.29
N ILE A 149 10.26 17.78 -8.97
CA ILE A 149 10.21 17.08 -10.26
C ILE A 149 11.03 17.84 -11.33
N GLU A 150 11.03 19.17 -11.24
CA GLU A 150 11.85 20.02 -12.11
C GLU A 150 13.34 20.12 -11.69
N GLY A 151 13.74 19.42 -10.62
CA GLY A 151 15.12 19.44 -10.11
C GLY A 151 15.54 20.78 -9.45
N LYS A 152 14.58 21.59 -9.04
CA LYS A 152 14.80 22.92 -8.40
C LYS A 152 14.82 22.87 -6.88
N ARG A 153 14.39 21.77 -6.29
CA ARG A 153 14.27 21.58 -4.83
C ARG A 153 14.74 20.19 -4.46
N THR A 154 15.51 20.11 -3.39
CA THR A 154 15.93 18.83 -2.76
C THR A 154 14.90 18.41 -1.71
N ILE A 155 14.62 17.12 -1.65
CA ILE A 155 13.82 16.48 -0.59
C ILE A 155 14.43 15.14 -0.21
N THR A 156 14.00 14.62 0.93
CA THR A 156 14.26 13.25 1.35
C THR A 156 12.99 12.40 1.19
N VAL A 157 13.10 11.30 0.48
CA VAL A 157 12.04 10.28 0.42
C VAL A 157 12.44 9.14 1.36
N VAL A 158 11.59 8.85 2.33
CA VAL A 158 11.76 7.77 3.31
C VAL A 158 10.68 6.73 3.08
N ILE A 159 11.06 5.45 3.07
CA ILE A 159 10.13 4.32 3.07
C ILE A 159 10.43 3.46 4.29
N GLU A 160 9.43 3.26 5.13
CA GLU A 160 9.48 2.41 6.32
C GLU A 160 8.52 1.24 6.15
N ASP A 161 9.01 0.03 6.32
CA ASP A 161 8.20 -1.17 6.16
C ASP A 161 8.43 -2.16 7.30
N PRO A 162 7.43 -2.36 8.17
CA PRO A 162 7.53 -3.28 9.30
C PRO A 162 7.61 -4.75 8.86
N LEU A 163 7.22 -5.09 7.63
CA LEU A 163 7.34 -6.44 7.06
C LEU A 163 8.54 -6.59 6.11
N GLY A 164 9.30 -5.50 5.87
CA GLY A 164 10.55 -5.48 5.14
C GLY A 164 10.45 -5.80 3.64
N ASN A 165 9.27 -5.67 3.04
CA ASN A 165 9.02 -6.00 1.64
C ASN A 165 9.06 -4.77 0.71
N SER A 166 9.35 -3.58 1.26
CA SER A 166 9.56 -2.35 0.50
C SER A 166 11.04 -2.05 0.35
N ALA A 167 11.42 -1.28 -0.69
CA ALA A 167 12.80 -0.87 -0.92
C ALA A 167 12.91 0.36 -1.83
N ILE A 168 14.00 1.12 -1.68
CA ILE A 168 14.48 2.07 -2.69
C ILE A 168 15.79 1.53 -3.26
N ILE A 169 15.82 1.31 -4.59
CA ILE A 169 16.97 0.75 -5.27
C ILE A 169 17.75 1.87 -5.93
N SER A 170 18.73 2.37 -5.22
CA SER A 170 19.70 3.38 -5.67
C SER A 170 21.02 3.18 -4.94
N LYS A 171 22.13 3.55 -5.57
CA LYS A 171 23.45 3.57 -4.90
C LYS A 171 23.56 4.62 -3.80
N LYS A 172 22.71 5.65 -3.85
CA LYS A 172 22.63 6.73 -2.86
C LYS A 172 21.66 6.41 -1.71
N ALA A 173 20.79 5.40 -1.89
CA ALA A 173 19.82 5.06 -0.86
C ALA A 173 20.52 4.43 0.36
N VAL A 174 20.17 4.92 1.53
CA VAL A 174 20.61 4.38 2.81
C VAL A 174 19.55 3.41 3.33
N ALA A 175 19.95 2.17 3.61
CA ALA A 175 19.08 1.14 4.18
C ALA A 175 19.44 0.90 5.64
N THR A 176 18.47 0.98 6.54
CA THR A 176 18.64 0.80 7.99
C THR A 176 17.59 -0.17 8.51
N LYS A 177 17.96 -1.07 9.40
CA LYS A 177 17.00 -1.94 10.10
C LYS A 177 16.23 -1.10 11.12
N LEU A 178 14.91 -1.27 11.14
CA LEU A 178 14.07 -0.73 12.19
C LEU A 178 14.18 -1.62 13.44
N SER A 179 14.17 -1.00 14.62
CA SER A 179 13.99 -1.72 15.87
C SER A 179 12.55 -2.26 15.97
N LYS A 180 12.33 -3.22 16.88
CA LYS A 180 10.96 -3.73 17.14
C LYS A 180 10.01 -2.61 17.53
N GLU A 181 10.46 -1.71 18.38
CA GLU A 181 9.67 -0.59 18.89
C GLU A 181 9.27 0.41 17.77
N GLU A 182 10.17 0.64 16.80
CA GLU A 182 9.88 1.46 15.62
C GLU A 182 8.89 0.75 14.69
N ALA A 183 9.09 -0.53 14.43
CA ALA A 183 8.23 -1.33 13.56
C ALA A 183 6.80 -1.47 14.12
N GLU A 184 6.64 -1.66 15.43
CA GLU A 184 5.34 -1.76 16.10
C GLU A 184 4.51 -0.47 16.05
N LYS A 185 5.16 0.69 15.87
CA LYS A 185 4.48 1.98 15.73
C LYS A 185 3.98 2.24 14.31
N LEU A 186 4.43 1.45 13.33
CA LEU A 186 4.02 1.62 11.94
C LEU A 186 2.70 0.89 11.68
N ASN A 187 1.84 1.55 10.92
CA ASN A 187 0.61 0.94 10.45
C ASN A 187 0.94 -0.10 9.36
N THR A 188 0.41 -1.32 9.49
CA THR A 188 0.60 -2.39 8.50
C THR A 188 -0.50 -2.42 7.44
N GLY A 189 -1.58 -1.65 7.63
CA GLY A 189 -2.76 -1.72 6.78
C GLY A 189 -3.59 -3.00 6.95
N MET A 190 -3.08 -3.96 7.71
CA MET A 190 -3.79 -5.23 7.97
C MET A 190 -4.69 -5.10 9.20
N ILE A 191 -5.89 -5.70 9.10
CA ILE A 191 -6.74 -5.89 10.27
C ILE A 191 -6.22 -7.12 11.02
N VAL A 192 -5.56 -6.90 12.16
CA VAL A 192 -5.12 -8.01 13.03
C VAL A 192 -6.28 -8.38 13.93
N PHE A 193 -6.87 -9.54 13.71
CA PHE A 193 -7.82 -10.13 14.66
C PHE A 193 -7.02 -10.82 15.77
N ASP A 194 -7.00 -10.25 16.95
CA ASP A 194 -6.43 -10.90 18.13
C ASP A 194 -7.40 -11.96 18.64
N VAL A 195 -7.17 -13.21 18.24
CA VAL A 195 -8.02 -14.36 18.60
C VAL A 195 -8.00 -14.64 20.12
N ASN A 196 -7.03 -14.07 20.86
CA ASN A 196 -6.88 -14.26 22.31
C ASN A 196 -7.63 -13.20 23.13
N LYS A 197 -8.12 -12.12 22.54
CA LYS A 197 -9.08 -11.21 23.17
C LYS A 197 -10.50 -11.73 22.93
N SER A 198 -10.89 -12.75 23.65
CA SER A 198 -12.27 -13.21 23.78
C SER A 198 -13.06 -12.28 24.71
N GLU A 199 -13.23 -11.05 24.32
CA GLU A 199 -14.27 -10.15 24.81
C GLU A 199 -14.85 -9.45 23.60
N LEU A 200 -15.62 -10.21 22.82
CA LEU A 200 -16.68 -9.64 22.00
C LEU A 200 -17.76 -9.19 22.98
N GLU A 201 -17.62 -8.00 23.51
CA GLU A 201 -18.79 -7.29 24.03
C GLU A 201 -19.72 -7.09 22.83
N HIS A 202 -20.75 -7.92 22.80
CA HIS A 202 -21.92 -7.73 21.97
C HIS A 202 -22.63 -6.44 22.41
N ASP A 203 -22.22 -5.33 21.86
CA ASP A 203 -23.07 -4.14 21.81
C ASP A 203 -23.80 -4.12 20.47
N VAL A 204 -24.67 -5.09 20.27
CA VAL A 204 -25.78 -5.00 19.32
C VAL A 204 -26.93 -4.33 20.07
N SER A 205 -26.80 -3.04 20.31
CA SER A 205 -27.93 -2.25 20.76
C SER A 205 -28.90 -2.04 19.60
N ASP A 206 -30.00 -2.78 19.66
CA ASP A 206 -31.34 -2.43 19.20
C ASP A 206 -31.50 -1.08 18.50
N ASN A 207 -31.48 -1.08 17.16
CA ASN A 207 -32.14 -0.05 16.35
C ASN A 207 -32.48 -0.56 14.94
N VAL A 208 -33.17 -1.69 14.86
CA VAL A 208 -33.96 -2.02 13.67
C VAL A 208 -35.42 -1.84 14.03
N LYS A 209 -35.98 -0.65 13.72
CA LYS A 209 -37.43 -0.48 13.66
C LYS A 209 -37.96 -1.26 12.46
N PRO A 210 -38.96 -2.13 12.63
CA PRO A 210 -39.65 -2.72 11.50
C PRO A 210 -40.43 -1.63 10.77
N LEU A 211 -40.23 -1.51 9.45
CA LEU A 211 -41.13 -0.76 8.59
C LEU A 211 -42.46 -1.50 8.58
N GLY A 212 -43.46 -0.91 9.29
CA GLY A 212 -44.82 -1.38 9.27
C GLY A 212 -45.41 -1.22 7.88
N GLY A 213 -46.06 -2.28 7.41
CA GLY A 213 -46.98 -2.21 6.30
C GLY A 213 -48.28 -1.55 6.74
N ASP A 214 -48.81 -0.80 5.79
CA ASP A 214 -50.22 -0.70 5.42
C ASP A 214 -50.29 -0.29 3.93
#